data_53f48a960ac9db4a48c6d8cf5906d50e
#
_entry.id   53f48a960ac9db4a48c6d8cf5906d50e
#
_cell.length_a   1.000
_cell.length_b   1.000
_cell.length_c   1.000
_cell.angle_alpha   90.00
_cell.angle_beta   90.00
_cell.angle_gamma   90.00
#
_symmetry.space_group_name_H-M   'P 1'
#
loop_
_entity.id
_entity.type
_entity.pdbx_description
1 polymer ?
#
loop_
_entity_poly.entity_id
_entity_poly.type
_entity_poly.pdbx_seq_one_letter_code
_entity_poly.pdbx_strand_id
1 'polypeptide(L)'
;MIEEKKIPDRAVPILPPGAQNLRRFTTHCTSCQLCVSACPNQVLRPSGRLSMLMKPEMSYERGYCRPECARCAEVCPTDAIRLADFAEKSATQIGHAVWIAENCVVNTDGVHCNNCSRHCPAGAIKMVPRDPGDPQSPRIPAVLEERCIGCGACENLCPARPFSAIYVEGHQRQRII
;
A
#
# COMPACT_ATOMS: atom_id res chain seq x y z
N MET A 1 8.73 30.38 2.46
CA MET A 1 9.33 29.07 2.14
C MET A 1 8.17 28.13 1.84
N ILE A 2 8.08 27.58 0.65
CA ILE A 2 7.08 26.57 0.33
C ILE A 2 7.64 25.27 0.90
N GLU A 3 7.07 24.79 1.99
CA GLU A 3 7.39 23.46 2.53
C GLU A 3 7.02 22.43 1.48
N GLU A 4 8.01 21.75 0.91
CA GLU A 4 7.76 20.65 -0.03
C GLU A 4 7.09 19.51 0.73
N LYS A 5 5.79 19.38 0.54
CA LYS A 5 5.01 18.26 1.06
C LYS A 5 5.43 16.99 0.32
N LYS A 6 6.11 16.07 0.99
CA LYS A 6 6.59 14.80 0.41
C LYS A 6 5.97 13.62 1.14
N ILE A 7 5.76 12.53 0.40
CA ILE A 7 5.56 11.23 1.04
C ILE A 7 6.91 10.85 1.67
N PRO A 8 6.96 10.52 2.96
CA PRO A 8 8.20 10.10 3.60
C PRO A 8 8.82 8.90 2.88
N ASP A 9 10.15 8.83 2.85
CA ASP A 9 10.83 7.64 2.39
C ASP A 9 10.43 6.45 3.27
N ARG A 10 9.92 5.39 2.65
CA ARG A 10 9.50 4.19 3.36
C ARG A 10 10.70 3.55 4.05
N ALA A 11 10.62 3.38 5.38
CA ALA A 11 11.67 2.73 6.15
C ALA A 11 11.83 1.26 5.75
N VAL A 12 10.70 0.59 5.45
CA VAL A 12 10.66 -0.81 5.03
C VAL A 12 10.08 -0.90 3.61
N PRO A 13 10.74 -1.64 2.69
CA PRO A 13 10.18 -1.89 1.36
C PRO A 13 8.89 -2.69 1.48
N ILE A 14 7.89 -2.35 0.66
CA ILE A 14 6.65 -3.12 0.62
C ILE A 14 6.88 -4.34 -0.27
N LEU A 15 6.87 -5.51 0.34
CA LEU A 15 7.03 -6.77 -0.37
C LEU A 15 5.69 -7.26 -0.95
N PRO A 16 5.73 -7.98 -2.08
CA PRO A 16 4.52 -8.61 -2.61
C PRO A 16 3.88 -9.57 -1.59
N PRO A 17 2.53 -9.68 -1.57
CA PRO A 17 1.85 -10.60 -0.66
C PRO A 17 2.32 -12.04 -0.91
N GLY A 18 2.60 -12.77 0.18
CA GLY A 18 3.20 -14.11 0.14
C GLY A 18 4.73 -14.13 0.24
N ALA A 19 5.39 -12.98 0.28
CA ALA A 19 6.85 -12.90 0.54
C ALA A 19 7.20 -13.26 2.00
N GLN A 20 6.24 -13.20 2.90
CA GLN A 20 6.29 -13.49 4.33
C GLN A 20 7.16 -12.53 5.14
N ASN A 21 8.46 -12.41 4.85
CA ASN A 21 9.36 -11.46 5.48
C ASN A 21 10.54 -11.13 4.57
N LEU A 22 11.22 -10.03 4.87
CA LEU A 22 12.31 -9.51 4.06
C LEU A 22 13.47 -10.51 3.91
N ARG A 23 13.87 -11.17 5.00
CA ARG A 23 15.01 -12.12 4.99
C ARG A 23 14.72 -13.31 4.08
N ARG A 24 13.57 -13.97 4.25
CA ARG A 24 13.18 -15.10 3.41
C ARG A 24 13.10 -14.67 1.94
N PHE A 25 12.42 -13.55 1.69
CA PHE A 25 12.24 -13.05 0.34
C PHE A 25 13.59 -12.77 -0.35
N THR A 26 14.51 -12.07 0.31
CA THR A 26 15.82 -11.76 -0.27
C THR A 26 16.69 -13.00 -0.51
N THR A 27 16.52 -14.05 0.30
CA THR A 27 17.26 -15.32 0.13
C THR A 27 16.72 -16.15 -1.04
N HIS A 28 15.40 -16.19 -1.26
CA HIS A 28 14.78 -17.04 -2.29
C HIS A 28 14.61 -16.33 -3.65
N CYS A 29 14.47 -15.00 -3.64
CA CYS A 29 14.24 -14.26 -4.87
C CYS A 29 15.51 -14.16 -5.74
N THR A 30 15.44 -14.69 -6.95
CA THR A 30 16.52 -14.65 -7.95
C THR A 30 16.50 -13.41 -8.84
N SER A 31 15.61 -12.44 -8.58
CA SER A 31 15.43 -11.22 -9.38
C SER A 31 15.10 -11.47 -10.87
N CYS A 32 14.41 -12.57 -11.17
CA CYS A 32 14.05 -12.97 -12.55
C CYS A 32 13.01 -12.08 -13.23
N GLN A 33 12.38 -11.17 -12.53
CA GLN A 33 11.38 -10.19 -12.99
C GLN A 33 10.06 -10.77 -13.54
N LEU A 34 9.82 -12.08 -13.47
CA LEU A 34 8.58 -12.69 -13.96
C LEU A 34 7.34 -12.13 -13.28
N CYS A 35 7.40 -11.91 -11.95
CA CYS A 35 6.29 -11.31 -11.20
C CYS A 35 6.04 -9.83 -11.56
N VAL A 36 7.09 -9.09 -11.94
CA VAL A 36 6.99 -7.71 -12.40
C VAL A 36 6.26 -7.65 -13.75
N SER A 37 6.69 -8.47 -14.71
CA SER A 37 6.08 -8.53 -16.04
C SER A 37 4.66 -9.12 -16.03
N ALA A 38 4.38 -10.07 -15.13
CA ALA A 38 3.07 -10.69 -15.00
C ALA A 38 2.04 -9.85 -14.22
N CYS A 39 2.46 -8.75 -13.57
CA CYS A 39 1.57 -7.95 -12.73
C CYS A 39 0.58 -7.10 -13.58
N PRO A 40 -0.72 -7.44 -13.62
CA PRO A 40 -1.68 -6.72 -14.45
C PRO A 40 -1.95 -5.29 -13.94
N ASN A 41 -1.67 -5.04 -12.67
CA ASN A 41 -1.88 -3.75 -12.02
C ASN A 41 -0.61 -2.88 -11.99
N GLN A 42 0.51 -3.37 -12.56
CA GLN A 42 1.79 -2.66 -12.66
C GLN A 42 2.32 -2.09 -11.31
N VAL A 43 2.06 -2.80 -10.23
CA VAL A 43 2.47 -2.38 -8.87
C VAL A 43 3.81 -2.93 -8.43
N LEU A 44 4.38 -3.89 -9.16
CA LEU A 44 5.70 -4.44 -8.86
C LEU A 44 6.77 -3.74 -9.70
N ARG A 45 7.86 -3.39 -9.05
CA ARG A 45 9.02 -2.72 -9.65
C ARG A 45 10.31 -3.33 -9.15
N PRO A 46 11.37 -3.35 -9.96
CA PRO A 46 12.71 -3.64 -9.47
C PRO A 46 13.12 -2.58 -8.43
N SER A 47 13.58 -3.03 -7.28
CA SER A 47 14.08 -2.15 -6.23
C SER A 47 15.43 -1.56 -6.60
N GLY A 48 15.62 -0.27 -6.33
CA GLY A 48 16.93 0.40 -6.40
C GLY A 48 17.70 0.38 -5.08
N ARG A 49 17.15 -0.21 -4.02
CA ARG A 49 17.82 -0.30 -2.71
C ARG A 49 18.96 -1.30 -2.78
N LEU A 50 20.16 -0.97 -2.29
CA LEU A 50 21.33 -1.86 -2.33
C LEU A 50 21.06 -3.23 -1.69
N SER A 51 20.33 -3.26 -0.56
CA SER A 51 19.97 -4.52 0.14
C SER A 51 18.97 -5.40 -0.63
N MET A 52 18.28 -4.84 -1.62
CA MET A 52 17.25 -5.50 -2.42
C MET A 52 17.41 -5.24 -3.92
N LEU A 53 18.61 -4.92 -4.36
CA LEU A 53 18.86 -4.50 -5.74
C LEU A 53 18.22 -5.47 -6.75
N MET A 54 17.42 -4.91 -7.66
CA MET A 54 16.66 -5.63 -8.69
C MET A 54 15.59 -6.61 -8.16
N LYS A 55 15.42 -6.80 -6.84
CA LYS A 55 14.32 -7.61 -6.33
C LYS A 55 13.01 -6.82 -6.39
N PRO A 56 11.87 -7.47 -6.66
CA PRO A 56 10.60 -6.76 -6.78
C PRO A 56 10.12 -6.16 -5.45
N GLU A 57 9.74 -4.90 -5.49
CA GLU A 57 9.03 -4.20 -4.42
C GLU A 57 7.75 -3.55 -4.97
N MET A 58 6.82 -3.24 -4.08
CA MET A 58 5.55 -2.62 -4.46
C MET A 58 5.69 -1.10 -4.57
N SER A 59 5.15 -0.52 -5.64
CA SER A 59 4.99 0.92 -5.86
C SER A 59 3.57 1.19 -6.32
N TYR A 60 2.92 2.18 -5.72
CA TYR A 60 1.51 2.50 -6.01
C TYR A 60 1.33 3.70 -6.94
N GLU A 61 2.37 4.10 -7.63
CA GLU A 61 2.32 5.21 -8.59
C GLU A 61 1.41 4.94 -9.78
N ARG A 62 1.43 3.71 -10.31
CA ARG A 62 0.70 3.33 -11.53
C ARG A 62 -0.56 2.51 -11.28
N GLY A 63 -0.74 1.98 -10.09
CA GLY A 63 -1.86 1.14 -9.75
C GLY A 63 -1.82 0.69 -8.30
N TYR A 64 -2.68 -0.24 -7.95
CA TYR A 64 -2.76 -0.83 -6.61
C TYR A 64 -2.98 -2.34 -6.69
N CYS A 65 -2.62 -3.05 -5.62
CA CYS A 65 -2.74 -4.52 -5.57
C CYS A 65 -4.18 -4.94 -5.27
N ARG A 66 -4.80 -5.67 -6.20
CA ARG A 66 -6.17 -6.16 -6.04
C ARG A 66 -6.20 -7.42 -5.16
N PRO A 67 -7.14 -7.52 -4.21
CA PRO A 67 -7.27 -8.70 -3.34
C PRO A 67 -7.44 -10.02 -4.11
N GLU A 68 -8.18 -10.00 -5.19
CA GLU A 68 -8.51 -11.15 -6.03
C GLU A 68 -7.40 -11.56 -7.03
N CYS A 69 -6.21 -10.96 -6.96
CA CYS A 69 -5.12 -11.23 -7.90
C CYS A 69 -3.93 -11.91 -7.21
N ALA A 70 -3.53 -13.09 -7.65
CA ALA A 70 -2.37 -13.83 -7.15
C ALA A 70 -1.27 -14.07 -8.21
N ARG A 71 -1.31 -13.37 -9.36
CA ARG A 71 -0.42 -13.60 -10.52
C ARG A 71 1.07 -13.63 -10.18
N CYS A 72 1.52 -12.79 -9.24
CA CYS A 72 2.93 -12.76 -8.83
C CYS A 72 3.38 -14.06 -8.13
N ALA A 73 2.49 -14.71 -7.38
CA ALA A 73 2.77 -16.00 -6.74
C ALA A 73 2.75 -17.13 -7.75
N GLU A 74 1.79 -17.13 -8.69
CA GLU A 74 1.62 -18.18 -9.71
C GLU A 74 2.85 -18.31 -10.63
N VAL A 75 3.54 -17.23 -10.91
CA VAL A 75 4.71 -17.20 -11.81
C VAL A 75 6.06 -17.26 -11.10
N CYS A 76 6.07 -17.34 -9.76
CA CYS A 76 7.32 -17.32 -9.00
C CYS A 76 8.01 -18.70 -9.01
N PRO A 77 9.15 -18.90 -9.71
CA PRO A 77 9.75 -20.23 -9.86
C PRO A 77 10.49 -20.71 -8.60
N THR A 78 10.71 -19.82 -7.63
CA THR A 78 11.54 -20.10 -6.45
C THR A 78 10.74 -20.08 -5.15
N ASP A 79 9.41 -19.98 -5.23
CA ASP A 79 8.54 -19.77 -4.07
C ASP A 79 8.92 -18.57 -3.17
N ALA A 80 9.69 -17.63 -3.69
CA ALA A 80 9.98 -16.38 -2.98
C ALA A 80 8.68 -15.62 -2.64
N ILE A 81 7.69 -15.72 -3.52
CA ILE A 81 6.31 -15.28 -3.33
C ILE A 81 5.45 -16.54 -3.31
N ARG A 82 4.84 -16.86 -2.17
CA ARG A 82 4.06 -18.06 -1.96
C ARG A 82 2.74 -17.74 -1.26
N LEU A 83 1.65 -18.10 -1.88
CA LEU A 83 0.29 -17.99 -1.35
C LEU A 83 -0.40 -19.35 -1.51
N ALA A 84 -1.16 -19.74 -0.50
CA ALA A 84 -1.93 -20.99 -0.57
C ALA A 84 -3.15 -20.80 -1.48
N ASP A 85 -3.86 -19.67 -1.32
CA ASP A 85 -5.05 -19.35 -2.09
C ASP A 85 -5.35 -17.84 -2.10
N PHE A 86 -6.48 -17.45 -2.70
CA PHE A 86 -6.95 -16.07 -2.72
C PHE A 86 -7.43 -15.58 -1.36
N ALA A 87 -7.94 -16.46 -0.49
CA ALA A 87 -8.38 -16.10 0.84
C ALA A 87 -7.17 -15.69 1.70
N GLU A 88 -6.09 -16.46 1.66
CA GLU A 88 -4.82 -16.10 2.31
C GLU A 88 -4.31 -14.75 1.79
N LYS A 89 -4.35 -14.55 0.48
CA LYS A 89 -3.91 -13.28 -0.12
C LYS A 89 -4.74 -12.09 0.36
N SER A 90 -6.06 -12.23 0.44
CA SER A 90 -6.97 -11.17 0.91
C SER A 90 -6.80 -10.85 2.39
N ALA A 91 -6.32 -11.81 3.18
CA ALA A 91 -6.02 -11.67 4.60
C ALA A 91 -4.56 -11.30 4.87
N THR A 92 -3.68 -11.31 3.85
CA THR A 92 -2.26 -11.00 4.04
C THR A 92 -2.03 -9.50 4.18
N GLN A 93 -1.65 -9.07 5.37
CA GLN A 93 -1.23 -7.71 5.66
C GLN A 93 0.24 -7.52 5.28
N ILE A 94 0.50 -6.76 4.22
CA ILE A 94 1.87 -6.44 3.73
C ILE A 94 2.40 -5.11 4.26
N GLY A 95 1.53 -4.28 4.77
CA GLY A 95 1.79 -2.96 5.30
C GLY A 95 0.50 -2.32 5.79
N HIS A 96 0.56 -1.07 6.20
CA HIS A 96 -0.61 -0.30 6.61
C HIS A 96 -0.60 1.10 6.02
N ALA A 97 -1.77 1.69 5.89
CA ALA A 97 -1.92 3.06 5.40
C ALA A 97 -1.63 4.06 6.51
N VAL A 98 -0.89 5.11 6.17
CA VAL A 98 -0.59 6.26 7.04
C VAL A 98 -1.15 7.51 6.38
N TRP A 99 -1.94 8.29 7.13
CA TRP A 99 -2.53 9.53 6.65
C TRP A 99 -1.67 10.74 7.02
N ILE A 100 -1.46 11.63 6.05
CA ILE A 100 -0.74 12.89 6.19
C ILE A 100 -1.77 14.02 6.10
N ALA A 101 -2.12 14.59 7.24
CA ALA A 101 -3.16 15.61 7.36
C ALA A 101 -2.87 16.84 6.50
N GLU A 102 -1.61 17.26 6.45
CA GLU A 102 -1.12 18.47 5.76
C GLU A 102 -1.24 18.37 4.23
N ASN A 103 -1.27 17.14 3.70
CA ASN A 103 -1.41 16.91 2.26
C ASN A 103 -2.87 16.70 1.84
N CYS A 104 -3.78 16.50 2.81
CA CYS A 104 -5.16 16.11 2.50
C CYS A 104 -5.96 17.28 1.94
N VAL A 105 -6.60 17.09 0.77
CA VAL A 105 -7.43 18.11 0.10
C VAL A 105 -8.60 18.60 0.96
N VAL A 106 -9.04 17.82 1.94
CA VAL A 106 -10.02 18.26 2.93
C VAL A 106 -9.47 19.40 3.79
N ASN A 107 -8.17 19.35 4.11
CA ASN A 107 -7.50 20.35 4.94
C ASN A 107 -6.88 21.47 4.10
N THR A 108 -6.34 21.15 2.91
CA THR A 108 -5.66 22.15 2.06
C THR A 108 -6.63 22.99 1.27
N ASP A 109 -7.68 22.38 0.71
CA ASP A 109 -8.57 23.00 -0.26
C ASP A 109 -10.00 23.17 0.30
N GLY A 110 -10.27 22.63 1.50
CA GLY A 110 -11.59 22.70 2.14
C GLY A 110 -12.70 21.91 1.43
N VAL A 111 -12.32 20.95 0.57
CA VAL A 111 -13.27 20.16 -0.23
C VAL A 111 -13.66 18.88 0.47
N HIS A 112 -14.91 18.43 0.27
CA HIS A 112 -15.33 17.12 0.73
C HIS A 112 -14.66 16.01 -0.08
N CYS A 113 -13.99 15.08 0.60
CA CYS A 113 -13.34 13.94 -0.03
C CYS A 113 -13.51 12.68 0.83
N ASN A 114 -13.86 11.56 0.18
CA ASN A 114 -13.95 10.24 0.81
C ASN A 114 -13.27 9.15 -0.04
N ASN A 115 -12.41 9.53 -0.97
CA ASN A 115 -11.88 8.64 -2.01
C ASN A 115 -11.12 7.45 -1.43
N CYS A 116 -10.27 7.68 -0.42
CA CYS A 116 -9.50 6.64 0.25
C CYS A 116 -10.39 5.59 0.95
N SER A 117 -11.48 6.03 1.61
CA SER A 117 -12.42 5.14 2.28
C SER A 117 -13.26 4.34 1.27
N ARG A 118 -13.79 5.01 0.24
CA ARG A 118 -14.65 4.39 -0.77
C ARG A 118 -13.96 3.29 -1.57
N HIS A 119 -12.68 3.41 -1.81
CA HIS A 119 -11.89 2.45 -2.58
C HIS A 119 -11.11 1.45 -1.72
N CYS A 120 -11.29 1.46 -0.40
CA CYS A 120 -10.61 0.53 0.47
C CYS A 120 -11.28 -0.86 0.45
N PRO A 121 -10.67 -1.89 -0.16
CA PRO A 121 -11.31 -3.20 -0.28
C PRO A 121 -11.45 -3.92 1.07
N ALA A 122 -10.59 -3.60 2.04
CA ALA A 122 -10.63 -4.16 3.38
C ALA A 122 -11.56 -3.38 4.36
N GLY A 123 -12.16 -2.26 3.90
CA GLY A 123 -12.96 -1.40 4.77
C GLY A 123 -12.19 -0.83 5.96
N ALA A 124 -10.87 -0.71 5.83
CA ALA A 124 -9.95 -0.28 6.88
C ALA A 124 -9.94 1.24 7.11
N ILE A 125 -10.62 2.02 6.27
CA ILE A 125 -10.63 3.48 6.38
C ILE A 125 -12.04 3.96 6.66
N LYS A 126 -12.24 4.60 7.80
CA LYS A 126 -13.50 5.22 8.22
C LYS A 126 -13.40 6.73 8.08
N MET A 127 -14.48 7.36 7.62
CA MET A 127 -14.57 8.83 7.59
C MET A 127 -15.20 9.32 8.88
N VAL A 128 -14.44 10.07 9.68
CA VAL A 128 -14.86 10.63 10.97
C VAL A 128 -14.91 12.16 10.88
N PRO A 129 -15.77 12.85 11.65
CA PRO A 129 -15.71 14.31 11.75
C PRO A 129 -14.34 14.75 12.23
N ARG A 130 -13.78 15.81 11.62
CA ARG A 130 -12.51 16.41 12.07
C ARG A 130 -12.62 16.95 13.48
N ASP A 131 -13.72 17.62 13.77
CA ASP A 131 -14.04 18.17 15.08
C ASP A 131 -15.12 17.30 15.74
N PRO A 132 -14.78 16.52 16.78
CA PRO A 132 -15.72 15.56 17.38
C PRO A 132 -17.00 16.19 17.94
N GLY A 133 -16.95 17.47 18.31
CA GLY A 133 -18.10 18.25 18.82
C GLY A 133 -19.00 18.83 17.75
N ASP A 134 -18.59 18.79 16.47
CA ASP A 134 -19.35 19.33 15.34
C ASP A 134 -19.61 18.25 14.29
N PRO A 135 -20.83 17.67 14.25
CA PRO A 135 -21.20 16.67 13.23
C PRO A 135 -21.15 17.19 11.78
N GLN A 136 -21.18 18.51 11.59
CA GLN A 136 -21.09 19.16 10.28
C GLN A 136 -19.65 19.46 9.86
N SER A 137 -18.67 19.23 10.74
CA SER A 137 -17.26 19.44 10.40
C SER A 137 -16.82 18.55 9.23
N PRO A 138 -15.83 19.00 8.44
CA PRO A 138 -15.28 18.19 7.36
C PRO A 138 -14.84 16.81 7.85
N ARG A 139 -15.12 15.78 7.06
CA ARG A 139 -14.75 14.41 7.41
C ARG A 139 -13.33 14.07 6.95
N ILE A 140 -12.56 13.50 7.86
CA ILE A 140 -11.18 13.05 7.64
C ILE A 140 -11.08 11.53 7.76
N PRO A 141 -10.09 10.88 7.13
CA PRO A 141 -9.90 9.44 7.23
C PRO A 141 -9.28 9.03 8.58
N ALA A 142 -9.90 8.08 9.26
CA ALA A 142 -9.34 7.31 10.36
C ALA A 142 -8.99 5.93 9.84
N VAL A 143 -7.72 5.53 9.97
CA VAL A 143 -7.22 4.24 9.49
C VAL A 143 -7.28 3.21 10.62
N LEU A 144 -7.96 2.08 10.36
CA LEU A 144 -7.99 0.89 11.20
C LEU A 144 -6.83 -0.02 10.74
N GLU A 145 -5.68 0.12 11.38
CA GLU A 145 -4.46 -0.56 10.97
C GLU A 145 -4.62 -2.08 10.98
N GLU A 146 -5.33 -2.62 11.98
CA GLU A 146 -5.59 -4.05 12.13
C GLU A 146 -6.40 -4.68 10.99
N ARG A 147 -7.08 -3.87 10.20
CA ARG A 147 -7.86 -4.31 9.02
C ARG A 147 -7.18 -3.98 7.70
N CYS A 148 -6.14 -3.17 7.74
CA CYS A 148 -5.48 -2.68 6.53
C CYS A 148 -4.55 -3.74 5.94
N ILE A 149 -4.82 -4.21 4.73
CA ILE A 149 -3.95 -5.19 4.03
C ILE A 149 -2.76 -4.55 3.29
N GLY A 150 -2.66 -3.22 3.26
CA GLY A 150 -1.56 -2.52 2.60
C GLY A 150 -1.62 -2.54 1.06
N CYS A 151 -2.78 -2.68 0.45
CA CYS A 151 -2.95 -2.85 -1.01
C CYS A 151 -2.61 -1.61 -1.84
N GLY A 152 -2.57 -0.41 -1.24
CA GLY A 152 -2.20 0.85 -1.89
C GLY A 152 -3.32 1.53 -2.69
N ALA A 153 -4.57 1.04 -2.66
CA ALA A 153 -5.68 1.69 -3.37
C ALA A 153 -5.91 3.13 -2.90
N CYS A 154 -5.84 3.37 -1.59
CA CYS A 154 -5.97 4.70 -1.01
C CYS A 154 -4.85 5.66 -1.45
N GLU A 155 -3.61 5.17 -1.57
CA GLU A 155 -2.45 5.95 -2.04
C GLU A 155 -2.56 6.28 -3.52
N ASN A 156 -2.79 5.26 -4.36
CA ASN A 156 -2.88 5.42 -5.81
C ASN A 156 -4.03 6.34 -6.24
N LEU A 157 -5.19 6.20 -5.62
CA LEU A 157 -6.41 6.93 -5.98
C LEU A 157 -6.60 8.24 -5.22
N CYS A 158 -5.66 8.63 -4.36
CA CYS A 158 -5.71 9.91 -3.66
C CYS A 158 -5.64 11.07 -4.67
N PRO A 159 -6.55 12.07 -4.60
CA PRO A 159 -6.52 13.22 -5.51
C PRO A 159 -5.46 14.27 -5.15
N ALA A 160 -4.89 14.23 -3.95
CA ALA A 160 -3.86 15.18 -3.54
C ALA A 160 -2.63 15.15 -4.45
N ARG A 161 -2.13 16.32 -4.82
CA ARG A 161 -0.95 16.49 -5.69
C ARG A 161 -0.04 17.57 -5.10
N PRO A 162 1.29 17.52 -5.32
CA PRO A 162 2.02 16.49 -6.09
C PRO A 162 2.13 15.14 -5.38
N PHE A 163 1.91 15.09 -4.08
CA PHE A 163 2.03 13.86 -3.27
C PHE A 163 0.69 13.45 -2.67
N SER A 164 0.46 12.15 -2.60
CA SER A 164 -0.71 11.58 -1.95
C SER A 164 -0.77 11.98 -0.47
N ALA A 165 -1.98 12.25 0.04
CA ALA A 165 -2.22 12.52 1.45
C ALA A 165 -2.29 11.25 2.30
N ILE A 166 -2.17 10.09 1.69
CA ILE A 166 -2.18 8.79 2.37
C ILE A 166 -1.23 7.85 1.61
N TYR A 167 -0.36 7.19 2.32
CA TYR A 167 0.61 6.28 1.76
C TYR A 167 0.66 4.98 2.55
N VAL A 168 1.24 3.93 1.97
CA VAL A 168 1.41 2.64 2.66
C VAL A 168 2.83 2.53 3.18
N GLU A 169 2.98 2.22 4.47
CA GLU A 169 4.24 1.80 5.09
C GLU A 169 4.32 0.29 5.10
N GLY A 170 5.48 -0.27 4.70
CA GLY A 170 5.70 -1.70 4.63
C GLY A 170 5.94 -2.35 5.98
N HIS A 171 5.60 -3.63 6.11
CA HIS A 171 5.94 -4.43 7.28
C HIS A 171 7.16 -5.33 6.99
N GLN A 172 8.08 -5.43 7.95
CA GLN A 172 9.22 -6.35 7.86
C GLN A 172 8.79 -7.82 7.78
N ARG A 173 7.64 -8.13 8.41
CA ARG A 173 7.00 -9.45 8.40
C ARG A 173 5.52 -9.28 8.09
N GLN A 174 5.06 -9.99 7.08
CA GLN A 174 3.64 -10.07 6.73
C GLN A 174 2.86 -10.83 7.80
N ARG A 175 1.59 -10.47 8.00
CA ARG A 175 0.68 -11.08 8.97
C ARG A 175 -0.57 -11.53 8.24
N ILE A 176 -1.22 -12.54 8.75
CA ILE A 176 -2.60 -12.91 8.38
C ILE A 176 -3.53 -12.24 9.40
N ILE A 177 -4.54 -11.53 8.91
CA ILE A 177 -5.50 -10.74 9.71
C ILE A 177 -6.93 -11.24 9.47
#